data_0ee0f89ad5864ab52b6b0967fa66a19d
#
_entry.id   0ee0f89ad5864ab52b6b0967fa66a19d
#
_cell.length_a   1.000
_cell.length_b   1.000
_cell.length_c   1.000
_cell.angle_alpha   90.00
_cell.angle_beta   90.00
_cell.angle_gamma   90.00
#
_symmetry.space_group_name_H-M   'P 1'
#
loop_
_entity.id
_entity.type
_entity.pdbx_description
1 polymer ?
#
loop_
_entity_poly.entity_id
_entity_poly.type
_entity_poly.pdbx_seq_one_letter_code
_entity_poly.pdbx_strand_id
1 'polypeptide(L)'
;QMAFVAVLLATLTLIGGCGNQEPSDTATESAPDTEVTTTRAASAAETPVVLTETQKIEKILTDRITEQYTMTQIDRITINDDLGTEADGDYIALVYLTWDQKNTGKTSKKMLEMYSSDLAATLGEQNSSVNEIAIFWTVPYLNDTAKCSYQRNGDGFVEMDMAWGKAFQ
;
A
#
# COMPACT_ATOMS: atom_id res chain seq x y z
N GLN A 1 28.05 -16.02 -22.74
CA GLN A 1 27.78 -15.62 -24.13
C GLN A 1 26.33 -16.00 -24.47
N MET A 2 25.42 -15.03 -24.46
CA MET A 2 24.12 -15.01 -25.17
C MET A 2 23.39 -13.81 -24.59
N ALA A 3 23.41 -12.77 -25.26
CA ALA A 3 22.60 -12.20 -26.32
C ALA A 3 21.38 -11.45 -25.76
N PHE A 4 21.52 -10.14 -25.76
CA PHE A 4 20.47 -9.11 -25.60
C PHE A 4 19.46 -9.21 -26.75
N VAL A 5 18.17 -9.13 -26.42
CA VAL A 5 17.14 -8.71 -27.38
C VAL A 5 16.38 -7.53 -26.79
N ALA A 6 16.68 -6.37 -27.35
CA ALA A 6 15.90 -5.17 -27.18
C ALA A 6 14.74 -5.20 -28.17
N VAL A 7 13.51 -4.98 -27.72
CA VAL A 7 12.39 -4.65 -28.61
C VAL A 7 11.85 -3.28 -28.22
N LEU A 8 12.15 -2.34 -29.11
CA LEU A 8 11.66 -0.97 -29.13
C LEU A 8 10.39 -0.97 -29.99
N LEU A 9 9.25 -0.54 -29.46
CA LEU A 9 8.10 -0.17 -30.30
C LEU A 9 7.54 1.18 -29.83
N ALA A 10 7.84 2.18 -30.65
CA ALA A 10 7.19 3.49 -30.61
C ALA A 10 5.99 3.47 -31.55
N THR A 11 4.82 3.92 -31.09
CA THR A 11 3.74 4.36 -31.99
C THR A 11 3.15 5.67 -31.48
N LEU A 12 3.43 6.67 -32.30
CA LEU A 12 2.91 8.02 -32.26
C LEU A 12 1.60 8.05 -33.08
N THR A 13 0.50 8.57 -32.53
CA THR A 13 -0.67 9.00 -33.32
C THR A 13 -1.20 10.34 -32.84
N LEU A 14 -0.97 11.35 -33.66
CA LEU A 14 -1.62 12.68 -33.70
C LEU A 14 -2.92 12.60 -34.49
N ILE A 15 -3.99 13.18 -33.97
CA ILE A 15 -5.14 13.74 -34.74
C ILE A 15 -5.73 14.80 -33.79
N GLY A 16 -5.79 16.08 -33.98
CA GLY A 16 -6.10 16.93 -35.14
C GLY A 16 -7.62 17.15 -35.21
N GLY A 17 -8.14 18.31 -34.70
CA GLY A 17 -9.54 18.68 -34.83
C GLY A 17 -9.82 20.12 -34.39
N CYS A 18 -9.62 21.08 -35.30
CA CYS A 18 -10.10 22.47 -35.21
C CYS A 18 -11.60 22.52 -35.49
N GLY A 19 -12.31 23.40 -34.76
CA GLY A 19 -13.68 23.80 -35.07
C GLY A 19 -13.93 25.23 -34.58
N ASN A 20 -13.85 26.14 -35.54
CA ASN A 20 -14.07 27.58 -35.44
C ASN A 20 -15.56 27.89 -35.63
N GLN A 21 -16.16 28.78 -34.85
CA GLN A 21 -17.26 29.67 -35.29
C GLN A 21 -17.50 30.81 -34.29
N GLU A 22 -17.25 32.01 -34.75
CA GLU A 22 -17.79 33.31 -34.33
C GLU A 22 -18.67 33.83 -35.50
N PRO A 23 -19.37 34.98 -35.42
CA PRO A 23 -19.90 35.78 -34.29
C PRO A 23 -21.40 36.19 -34.48
N SER A 24 -22.00 36.84 -33.51
CA SER A 24 -23.02 37.87 -33.80
C SER A 24 -23.22 38.85 -32.62
N ASP A 25 -23.09 40.10 -32.99
CA ASP A 25 -23.33 41.33 -32.23
C ASP A 25 -24.75 41.45 -31.68
N THR A 26 -24.94 42.10 -30.54
CA THR A 26 -25.78 43.30 -30.42
C THR A 26 -25.64 43.91 -29.01
N ALA A 27 -25.40 45.22 -29.02
CA ALA A 27 -25.21 46.11 -27.88
C ALA A 27 -26.48 46.34 -27.05
N THR A 28 -26.32 46.75 -25.78
CA THR A 28 -26.83 47.99 -25.19
C THR A 28 -26.85 47.91 -23.65
N GLU A 29 -26.07 48.81 -23.04
CA GLU A 29 -26.37 49.81 -22.00
C GLU A 29 -26.54 49.43 -20.53
N SER A 30 -25.81 50.17 -19.73
CA SER A 30 -25.97 50.63 -18.35
C SER A 30 -25.38 49.82 -17.21
N ALA A 31 -24.31 50.42 -16.65
CA ALA A 31 -23.83 50.17 -15.30
C ALA A 31 -24.81 50.72 -14.23
N PRO A 32 -24.75 50.25 -12.96
CA PRO A 32 -23.79 50.87 -12.06
C PRO A 32 -23.01 49.85 -11.18
N ASP A 33 -21.81 50.28 -10.90
CA ASP A 33 -20.96 50.07 -9.73
C ASP A 33 -21.50 49.15 -8.65
N THR A 34 -20.83 47.99 -8.49
CA THR A 34 -20.78 47.28 -7.22
C THR A 34 -19.37 46.70 -7.07
N GLU A 35 -18.67 47.29 -6.17
CA GLU A 35 -17.36 46.93 -5.66
C GLU A 35 -17.38 45.42 -5.24
N VAL A 36 -16.88 44.51 -6.06
CA VAL A 36 -16.65 43.14 -5.68
C VAL A 36 -15.29 43.10 -5.01
N THR A 37 -15.32 43.18 -3.70
CA THR A 37 -14.20 42.79 -2.84
C THR A 37 -13.79 41.37 -3.17
N THR A 38 -12.74 41.21 -3.95
CA THR A 38 -12.09 39.95 -4.21
C THR A 38 -11.44 39.47 -2.91
N THR A 39 -12.18 38.71 -2.13
CA THR A 39 -11.61 37.95 -1.02
C THR A 39 -10.72 36.90 -1.62
N ARG A 40 -9.44 37.23 -1.72
CA ARG A 40 -8.36 36.27 -2.03
C ARG A 40 -8.38 35.21 -0.96
N ALA A 41 -8.98 34.05 -1.27
CA ALA A 41 -8.86 32.86 -0.43
C ALA A 41 -7.36 32.61 -0.22
N ALA A 42 -6.92 32.82 1.00
CA ALA A 42 -5.60 32.41 1.44
C ALA A 42 -5.52 30.89 1.25
N SER A 43 -4.72 30.45 0.30
CA SER A 43 -4.27 29.07 0.22
C SER A 43 -3.61 28.75 1.55
N ALA A 44 -4.28 27.98 2.39
CA ALA A 44 -3.67 27.43 3.58
C ALA A 44 -2.48 26.61 3.11
N ALA A 45 -1.27 27.06 3.43
CA ALA A 45 -0.08 26.27 3.25
C ALA A 45 -0.25 25.03 4.14
N GLU A 46 -0.44 23.87 3.52
CA GLU A 46 -0.47 22.59 4.24
C GLU A 46 0.90 22.43 4.89
N THR A 47 0.93 22.56 6.20
CA THR A 47 2.12 22.20 6.98
C THR A 47 2.38 20.71 6.73
N PRO A 48 3.58 20.29 6.32
CA PRO A 48 3.85 18.88 6.09
C PRO A 48 3.58 18.09 7.38
N VAL A 49 2.63 17.17 7.31
CA VAL A 49 2.29 16.29 8.44
C VAL A 49 3.48 15.34 8.62
N VAL A 50 4.23 15.53 9.69
CA VAL A 50 5.30 14.62 10.07
C VAL A 50 4.67 13.38 10.70
N LEU A 51 4.73 12.24 10.00
CA LEU A 51 4.23 10.96 10.48
C LEU A 51 5.07 10.46 11.66
N THR A 52 4.41 9.92 12.68
CA THR A 52 5.09 9.14 13.74
C THR A 52 5.68 7.87 13.17
N GLU A 53 6.57 7.21 13.90
CA GLU A 53 7.18 5.96 13.45
C GLU A 53 6.14 4.86 13.23
N THR A 54 5.21 4.71 14.16
CA THR A 54 4.08 3.76 14.03
C THR A 54 3.21 4.03 12.80
N GLN A 55 2.95 5.30 12.47
CA GLN A 55 2.21 5.68 11.27
C GLN A 55 2.98 5.38 9.97
N LYS A 56 4.30 5.51 9.98
CA LYS A 56 5.14 5.13 8.83
C LYS A 56 5.09 3.63 8.59
N ILE A 57 5.25 2.83 9.64
CA ILE A 57 5.16 1.36 9.59
C ILE A 57 3.80 0.93 9.05
N GLU A 58 2.72 1.46 9.62
CA GLU A 58 1.35 1.16 9.18
C GLU A 58 1.14 1.53 7.70
N LYS A 59 1.65 2.68 7.27
CA LYS A 59 1.57 3.12 5.88
C LYS A 59 2.30 2.18 4.93
N ILE A 60 3.53 1.76 5.24
CA ILE A 60 4.31 0.80 4.44
C ILE A 60 3.52 -0.49 4.23
N LEU A 61 2.99 -1.04 5.33
CA LEU A 61 2.22 -2.29 5.29
C LEU A 61 0.93 -2.12 4.48
N THR A 62 0.18 -1.05 4.73
CA THR A 62 -1.09 -0.76 4.04
C THR A 62 -0.88 -0.58 2.54
N ASP A 63 0.08 0.24 2.14
CA ASP A 63 0.38 0.50 0.73
C ASP A 63 0.75 -0.81 0.02
N ARG A 64 1.67 -1.61 0.60
CA ARG A 64 2.09 -2.88 -0.01
C ARG A 64 0.93 -3.85 -0.19
N ILE A 65 0.10 -4.02 0.84
CA ILE A 65 -1.04 -4.94 0.79
C ILE A 65 -2.06 -4.48 -0.25
N THR A 66 -2.44 -3.22 -0.23
CA THR A 66 -3.49 -2.69 -1.13
C THR A 66 -3.06 -2.64 -2.59
N GLU A 67 -1.78 -2.42 -2.86
CA GLU A 67 -1.27 -2.33 -4.22
C GLU A 67 -0.94 -3.68 -4.85
N GLN A 68 -0.51 -4.67 -4.04
CA GLN A 68 0.07 -5.89 -4.57
C GLN A 68 -0.73 -7.17 -4.28
N TYR A 69 -1.54 -7.20 -3.21
CA TYR A 69 -2.20 -8.44 -2.79
C TYR A 69 -3.66 -8.45 -3.22
N THR A 70 -3.93 -9.16 -4.32
CA THR A 70 -5.28 -9.30 -4.85
C THR A 70 -6.18 -10.09 -3.90
N MET A 71 -7.47 -9.70 -3.82
CA MET A 71 -8.48 -10.36 -2.98
C MET A 71 -8.12 -10.39 -1.49
N THR A 72 -7.30 -9.43 -1.06
CA THR A 72 -6.88 -9.29 0.34
C THR A 72 -7.54 -8.07 0.96
N GLN A 73 -8.09 -8.24 2.15
CA GLN A 73 -8.63 -7.17 2.99
C GLN A 73 -7.78 -7.05 4.25
N ILE A 74 -7.47 -5.81 4.63
CA ILE A 74 -6.84 -5.52 5.92
C ILE A 74 -7.94 -5.46 6.97
N ASP A 75 -7.90 -6.39 7.92
CA ASP A 75 -8.84 -6.38 9.04
C ASP A 75 -8.32 -5.46 10.14
N ARG A 76 -7.01 -5.52 10.41
CA ARG A 76 -6.34 -4.69 11.41
C ARG A 76 -4.82 -4.72 11.25
N ILE A 77 -4.17 -3.60 11.50
CA ILE A 77 -2.73 -3.50 11.75
C ILE A 77 -2.55 -2.95 13.15
N THR A 78 -1.68 -3.56 13.95
CA THR A 78 -1.34 -3.09 15.30
C THR A 78 0.17 -3.03 15.42
N ILE A 79 0.69 -1.88 15.78
CA ILE A 79 2.12 -1.67 16.02
C ILE A 79 2.30 -1.49 17.52
N ASN A 80 3.06 -2.37 18.15
CA ASN A 80 3.36 -2.34 19.57
C ASN A 80 4.85 -2.11 19.78
N ASP A 81 5.19 -1.53 20.92
CA ASP A 81 6.57 -1.48 21.38
C ASP A 81 7.06 -2.92 21.65
N ASP A 82 8.29 -3.22 21.25
CA ASP A 82 8.94 -4.49 21.55
C ASP A 82 9.55 -4.45 22.96
N LEU A 83 8.79 -4.94 23.92
CA LEU A 83 9.21 -5.01 25.32
C LEU A 83 10.26 -6.10 25.59
N GLY A 84 10.60 -6.89 24.58
CA GLY A 84 11.63 -7.95 24.67
C GLY A 84 13.04 -7.47 24.37
N THR A 85 13.23 -6.23 23.92
CA THR A 85 14.52 -5.62 23.63
C THR A 85 14.91 -4.57 24.67
N GLU A 86 16.22 -4.32 24.83
CA GLU A 86 16.74 -3.25 25.68
C GLU A 86 16.80 -1.89 24.93
N ALA A 87 16.52 -1.90 23.63
CA ALA A 87 16.57 -0.71 22.78
C ALA A 87 15.22 0.02 22.78
N ASP A 88 15.23 1.30 23.06
CA ASP A 88 14.06 2.16 22.91
C ASP A 88 13.73 2.34 21.40
N GLY A 89 12.46 2.23 21.05
CA GLY A 89 11.98 2.49 19.69
C GLY A 89 11.97 1.27 18.77
N ASP A 90 12.11 0.07 19.32
CA ASP A 90 11.85 -1.18 18.60
C ASP A 90 10.36 -1.52 18.60
N TYR A 91 9.88 -2.08 17.49
CA TYR A 91 8.46 -2.36 17.31
C TYR A 91 8.19 -3.79 16.87
N ILE A 92 7.00 -4.29 17.26
CA ILE A 92 6.40 -5.51 16.73
C ILE A 92 5.17 -5.13 15.90
N ALA A 93 5.11 -5.59 14.64
CA ALA A 93 3.98 -5.39 13.77
C ALA A 93 3.07 -6.64 13.74
N LEU A 94 1.79 -6.46 14.10
CA LEU A 94 0.77 -7.51 14.03
C LEU A 94 -0.21 -7.15 12.91
N VAL A 95 -0.26 -7.96 11.85
CA VAL A 95 -1.04 -7.71 10.64
C VAL A 95 -2.11 -8.79 10.51
N TYR A 96 -3.37 -8.40 10.52
CA TYR A 96 -4.52 -9.30 10.39
C TYR A 96 -5.19 -9.08 9.04
N LEU A 97 -5.26 -10.14 8.24
CA LEU A 97 -5.70 -10.11 6.86
C LEU A 97 -6.74 -11.18 6.58
N THR A 98 -7.73 -10.83 5.78
CA THR A 98 -8.65 -11.79 5.17
C THR A 98 -8.32 -11.93 3.68
N TRP A 99 -8.10 -13.16 3.22
CA TRP A 99 -7.86 -13.47 1.81
C TRP A 99 -9.01 -14.31 1.26
N ASP A 100 -9.85 -13.69 0.43
CA ASP A 100 -11.05 -14.31 -0.11
C ASP A 100 -10.89 -14.68 -1.59
N GLN A 101 -9.98 -15.61 -1.85
CA GLN A 101 -9.77 -16.20 -3.16
C GLN A 101 -10.00 -17.70 -3.13
N LYS A 102 -10.85 -18.19 -4.03
CA LYS A 102 -11.19 -19.59 -4.14
C LYS A 102 -10.02 -20.40 -4.73
N ASN A 103 -9.39 -21.23 -3.90
CA ASN A 103 -8.24 -22.06 -4.26
C ASN A 103 -8.22 -23.37 -3.48
N THR A 104 -7.34 -24.31 -3.88
CA THR A 104 -7.03 -25.47 -3.05
C THR A 104 -6.18 -25.06 -1.84
N GLY A 105 -6.27 -25.80 -0.73
CA GLY A 105 -5.47 -25.51 0.47
C GLY A 105 -3.98 -25.38 0.16
N LYS A 106 -3.44 -26.31 -0.65
CA LYS A 106 -2.03 -26.28 -1.07
C LYS A 106 -1.65 -25.02 -1.88
N THR A 107 -2.53 -24.56 -2.77
CA THR A 107 -2.29 -23.34 -3.55
C THR A 107 -2.39 -22.11 -2.65
N SER A 108 -3.41 -22.06 -1.78
CA SER A 108 -3.58 -20.98 -0.81
C SER A 108 -2.35 -20.87 0.09
N LYS A 109 -1.85 -21.98 0.63
CA LYS A 109 -0.64 -22.01 1.45
C LYS A 109 0.53 -21.31 0.75
N LYS A 110 0.84 -21.71 -0.48
CA LYS A 110 1.95 -21.12 -1.26
C LYS A 110 1.77 -19.62 -1.50
N MET A 111 0.55 -19.18 -1.79
CA MET A 111 0.26 -17.76 -2.01
C MET A 111 0.44 -16.95 -0.72
N LEU A 112 -0.06 -17.45 0.40
CA LEU A 112 0.07 -16.76 1.68
C LEU A 112 1.52 -16.76 2.20
N GLU A 113 2.28 -17.82 1.98
CA GLU A 113 3.73 -17.86 2.24
C GLU A 113 4.45 -16.76 1.43
N MET A 114 4.15 -16.67 0.14
CA MET A 114 4.75 -15.67 -0.76
C MET A 114 4.38 -14.24 -0.32
N TYR A 115 3.11 -13.95 -0.05
CA TYR A 115 2.65 -12.63 0.39
C TYR A 115 3.27 -12.25 1.74
N SER A 116 3.34 -13.19 2.67
CA SER A 116 3.91 -12.95 4.00
C SER A 116 5.41 -12.66 3.92
N SER A 117 6.15 -13.44 3.14
CA SER A 117 7.58 -13.22 2.91
C SER A 117 7.86 -11.89 2.21
N ASP A 118 7.05 -11.54 1.21
CA ASP A 118 7.15 -10.26 0.50
C ASP A 118 6.86 -9.07 1.41
N LEU A 119 5.84 -9.18 2.27
CA LEU A 119 5.50 -8.10 3.22
C LEU A 119 6.62 -7.89 4.25
N ALA A 120 7.18 -8.98 4.78
CA ALA A 120 8.30 -8.91 5.71
C ALA A 120 9.55 -8.31 5.03
N ALA A 121 9.86 -8.72 3.79
CA ALA A 121 10.97 -8.16 3.03
C ALA A 121 10.79 -6.66 2.77
N THR A 122 9.61 -6.24 2.30
CA THR A 122 9.29 -4.83 2.03
C THR A 122 9.44 -3.97 3.30
N LEU A 123 8.94 -4.47 4.44
CA LEU A 123 9.08 -3.79 5.72
C LEU A 123 10.54 -3.72 6.14
N GLY A 124 11.32 -4.79 5.95
CA GLY A 124 12.75 -4.83 6.26
C GLY A 124 13.57 -3.80 5.50
N GLU A 125 13.26 -3.62 4.21
CA GLU A 125 13.95 -2.67 3.34
C GLU A 125 13.61 -1.20 3.66
N GLN A 126 12.38 -0.92 4.10
CA GLN A 126 11.87 0.44 4.25
C GLN A 126 11.88 0.95 5.70
N ASN A 127 12.02 0.06 6.67
CA ASN A 127 11.96 0.41 8.08
C ASN A 127 12.90 -0.46 8.91
N SER A 128 13.78 0.16 9.69
CA SER A 128 14.75 -0.54 10.54
C SER A 128 14.30 -0.69 12.00
N SER A 129 13.20 -0.05 12.38
CA SER A 129 12.74 -0.04 13.79
C SER A 129 11.80 -1.20 14.15
N VAL A 130 11.39 -2.02 13.17
CA VAL A 130 10.56 -3.20 13.43
C VAL A 130 11.43 -4.43 13.60
N ASN A 131 11.33 -5.11 14.74
CA ASN A 131 12.09 -6.32 15.05
C ASN A 131 11.32 -7.61 14.75
N GLU A 132 10.01 -7.58 14.84
CA GLU A 132 9.17 -8.73 14.55
C GLU A 132 7.94 -8.31 13.74
N ILE A 133 7.54 -9.16 12.78
CA ILE A 133 6.26 -9.07 12.10
C ILE A 133 5.54 -10.41 12.19
N ALA A 134 4.28 -10.41 12.66
CA ALA A 134 3.40 -11.56 12.64
C ALA A 134 2.17 -11.26 11.79
N ILE A 135 1.93 -12.10 10.80
CA ILE A 135 0.86 -11.96 9.82
C ILE A 135 -0.15 -13.08 10.04
N PHE A 136 -1.38 -12.70 10.35
CA PHE A 136 -2.49 -13.61 10.62
C PHE A 136 -3.45 -13.58 9.44
N TRP A 137 -3.63 -14.72 8.79
CA TRP A 137 -4.50 -14.89 7.66
C TRP A 137 -5.80 -15.58 8.05
N THR A 138 -6.92 -15.02 7.66
CA THR A 138 -8.22 -15.67 7.63
C THR A 138 -8.54 -16.01 6.19
N VAL A 139 -8.91 -17.25 5.90
CA VAL A 139 -9.29 -17.73 4.56
C VAL A 139 -10.71 -18.28 4.61
N PRO A 140 -11.73 -17.44 4.39
CA PRO A 140 -13.14 -17.82 4.55
C PRO A 140 -13.53 -19.02 3.69
N TYR A 141 -13.04 -19.07 2.46
CA TYR A 141 -13.32 -20.18 1.54
C TYR A 141 -12.86 -21.55 2.07
N LEU A 142 -11.74 -21.59 2.80
CA LEU A 142 -11.24 -22.81 3.44
C LEU A 142 -11.82 -23.01 4.85
N ASN A 143 -12.49 -22.00 5.39
CA ASN A 143 -12.91 -21.92 6.78
C ASN A 143 -11.75 -22.21 7.75
N ASP A 144 -10.59 -21.61 7.47
CA ASP A 144 -9.35 -21.88 8.21
C ASP A 144 -8.47 -20.62 8.30
N THR A 145 -7.42 -20.71 9.12
CA THR A 145 -6.51 -19.61 9.42
C THR A 145 -5.05 -20.06 9.29
N ALA A 146 -4.16 -19.08 9.10
CA ALA A 146 -2.73 -19.31 9.14
C ALA A 146 -2.04 -18.16 9.88
N LYS A 147 -0.82 -18.43 10.40
CA LYS A 147 0.08 -17.44 11.00
C LYS A 147 1.45 -17.60 10.38
N CYS A 148 2.05 -16.49 9.97
CA CYS A 148 3.41 -16.40 9.46
C CYS A 148 4.15 -15.35 10.29
N SER A 149 5.21 -15.74 10.99
CA SER A 149 6.01 -14.83 11.82
C SER A 149 7.44 -14.76 11.32
N TYR A 150 7.99 -13.56 11.33
CA TYR A 150 9.34 -13.26 10.92
C TYR A 150 10.02 -12.38 11.96
N GLN A 151 11.29 -12.62 12.21
CA GLN A 151 12.13 -11.84 13.10
C GLN A 151 13.25 -11.16 12.30
N ARG A 152 13.61 -9.96 12.71
CA ARG A 152 14.73 -9.23 12.10
C ARG A 152 16.05 -9.96 12.30
N ASN A 153 16.82 -10.05 11.23
CA ASN A 153 18.17 -10.55 11.23
C ASN A 153 19.03 -9.66 10.30
N GLY A 154 19.82 -8.78 10.90
CA GLY A 154 20.53 -7.75 10.14
C GLY A 154 19.56 -6.81 9.41
N ASP A 155 19.77 -6.60 8.12
CA ASP A 155 18.98 -5.68 7.31
C ASP A 155 17.65 -6.30 6.79
N GLY A 156 17.40 -7.59 7.07
CA GLY A 156 16.22 -8.30 6.59
C GLY A 156 15.44 -9.01 7.69
N PHE A 157 14.52 -9.86 7.26
CA PHE A 157 13.73 -10.73 8.12
C PHE A 157 13.99 -12.20 7.78
N VAL A 158 13.99 -13.05 8.81
CA VAL A 158 14.02 -14.51 8.68
C VAL A 158 12.74 -15.10 9.24
N GLU A 159 12.30 -16.20 8.67
CA GLU A 159 11.16 -16.97 9.16
C GLU A 159 11.43 -17.46 10.58
N MET A 160 10.46 -17.24 11.48
CA MET A 160 10.53 -17.67 12.87
C MET A 160 9.52 -18.79 13.16
N ASP A 161 8.26 -18.59 12.80
CA ASP A 161 7.18 -19.54 13.07
C ASP A 161 6.09 -19.49 12.00
N MET A 162 5.68 -20.68 11.53
CA MET A 162 4.60 -20.85 10.55
C MET A 162 3.58 -21.84 11.07
N ALA A 163 2.37 -21.37 11.35
CA ALA A 163 1.25 -22.20 11.77
C ALA A 163 0.17 -22.25 10.69
N TRP A 164 -0.20 -23.45 10.28
CA TRP A 164 -1.18 -23.70 9.21
C TRP A 164 -2.34 -24.52 9.74
N GLY A 165 -3.55 -24.08 9.47
CA GLY A 165 -4.73 -24.86 9.71
C GLY A 165 -4.81 -26.14 8.86
N LYS A 166 -5.76 -27.03 9.19
CA LYS A 166 -5.85 -28.35 8.56
C LYS A 166 -6.18 -28.30 7.07
N ALA A 167 -6.90 -27.27 6.63
CA ALA A 167 -7.30 -27.13 5.23
C ALA A 167 -6.14 -26.76 4.29
N PHE A 168 -4.97 -26.40 4.82
CA PHE A 168 -3.76 -26.10 4.05
C PHE A 168 -2.83 -27.28 3.80
N GLN A 169 -3.20 -28.46 4.28
CA GLN A 169 -2.42 -29.70 4.18
C GLN A 169 -2.64 -30.42 2.85
#